data_5618bc68ad7d2d79e8baf70ae99bd4b1
#
_entry.id   5618bc68ad7d2d79e8baf70ae99bd4b1
#
_cell.length_a   1.000
_cell.length_b   1.000
_cell.length_c   1.000
_cell.angle_alpha   90.00
_cell.angle_beta   90.00
_cell.angle_gamma   90.00
#
_symmetry.space_group_name_H-M   'P 1'
#
loop_
_entity.id
_entity.type
_entity.pdbx_description
1 polymer ?
#
loop_
_entity_poly.entity_id
_entity_poly.type
_entity_poly.pdbx_seq_one_letter_code
_entity_poly.pdbx_strand_id
1 'polypeptide(L)'
;MAKTSSQFLCSECGWSGPKWLGRCPECGQWGTIEEFHEARPAAGSRTAAPGRTSRTQSHPVASSAARPITDIGTENISRIATGFSEFDRVLGGGIVPGSVTLIAGEPGIGKSTLLLETAGNVARLTAFATERNTVLYISGEESQAQVRMRASRIGAMEPNLLLASTTDLSTVLGLIEQFKPALAIVDSAQTIVSQDVDGISGGSTQVREVASALIDTAKTLDIPVLLVGHVTKDGSIAGPRTLEHLVDVVCQFEGDTETALRMLRAVKNRFGPTDEVGCFDMSGEGIEEVTDPSGLFLSTGNGSAATQVDGTCVTFTLDGHRSLPIEVQALVTKSVLPTPRRAANGVDSNRIAMLVAVLYRHGGINLLANDLYISTIAGGQAREPGCDLAIVAALASAAKSKPIPRTTCAIGEISLTGQVRPVPRLEYRLREAARLGFTTAVVPTLRKNVAVPGMGVVQEDTLQDALAAILR
;
A
#
# COMPACT_ATOMS: atom_id res chain seq x y z
N MET A 1 -36.21 -22.10 33.12
CA MET A 1 -35.18 -22.62 32.21
C MET A 1 -34.97 -21.56 31.12
N ALA A 2 -33.93 -20.73 31.26
CA ALA A 2 -33.60 -19.72 30.25
C ALA A 2 -32.91 -20.44 29.08
N LYS A 3 -33.47 -20.34 27.88
CA LYS A 3 -32.85 -20.80 26.64
C LYS A 3 -31.58 -19.99 26.44
N THR A 4 -30.41 -20.62 26.55
CA THR A 4 -29.15 -20.10 26.04
C THR A 4 -29.31 -20.00 24.51
N SER A 5 -29.29 -18.79 23.99
CA SER A 5 -29.22 -18.58 22.55
C SER A 5 -27.79 -18.87 22.09
N SER A 6 -27.55 -20.04 21.53
CA SER A 6 -26.30 -20.34 20.85
C SER A 6 -26.13 -19.40 19.67
N GLN A 7 -24.99 -18.77 19.56
CA GLN A 7 -24.60 -18.03 18.36
C GLN A 7 -23.62 -18.88 17.55
N PHE A 8 -23.73 -18.80 16.25
CA PHE A 8 -22.89 -19.53 15.31
C PHE A 8 -22.02 -18.55 14.55
N LEU A 9 -20.72 -18.83 14.46
CA LEU A 9 -19.73 -17.97 13.81
C LEU A 9 -19.08 -18.75 12.65
N CYS A 10 -18.85 -18.07 11.53
CA CYS A 10 -18.05 -18.61 10.43
C CYS A 10 -16.56 -18.42 10.73
N SER A 11 -15.78 -19.49 10.74
CA SER A 11 -14.33 -19.48 10.99
C SER A 11 -13.54 -18.74 9.88
N GLU A 12 -14.11 -18.62 8.67
CA GLU A 12 -13.44 -18.02 7.54
C GLU A 12 -13.68 -16.50 7.40
N CYS A 13 -14.93 -16.04 7.52
CA CYS A 13 -15.27 -14.64 7.26
C CYS A 13 -15.79 -13.88 8.49
N GLY A 14 -15.97 -14.56 9.64
CA GLY A 14 -16.50 -13.93 10.85
C GLY A 14 -18.02 -13.65 10.83
N TRP A 15 -18.77 -14.11 9.83
CA TRP A 15 -20.22 -13.99 9.84
C TRP A 15 -20.81 -14.66 11.08
N SER A 16 -21.76 -14.01 11.75
CA SER A 16 -22.44 -14.54 12.94
C SER A 16 -23.95 -14.60 12.75
N GLY A 17 -24.58 -15.64 13.27
CA GLY A 17 -26.03 -15.81 13.20
C GLY A 17 -26.60 -16.70 14.30
N PRO A 18 -27.92 -16.67 14.52
CA PRO A 18 -28.59 -17.42 15.59
C PRO A 18 -28.83 -18.90 15.25
N LYS A 19 -28.47 -19.35 14.05
CA LYS A 19 -28.68 -20.72 13.59
C LYS A 19 -27.44 -21.25 12.89
N TRP A 20 -27.16 -22.54 13.09
CA TRP A 20 -26.15 -23.24 12.31
C TRP A 20 -26.63 -23.40 10.84
N LEU A 21 -25.74 -23.07 9.93
CA LEU A 21 -25.92 -23.23 8.50
C LEU A 21 -24.78 -24.07 7.94
N GLY A 22 -25.06 -25.06 7.11
CA GLY A 22 -24.00 -25.90 6.51
C GLY A 22 -23.11 -25.13 5.55
N ARG A 23 -23.58 -23.98 5.04
CA ARG A 23 -22.84 -23.06 4.15
C ARG A 23 -22.95 -21.64 4.67
N CYS A 24 -21.84 -20.94 4.74
CA CYS A 24 -21.85 -19.53 5.15
C CYS A 24 -22.52 -18.64 4.11
N PRO A 25 -23.51 -17.80 4.51
CA PRO A 25 -24.21 -16.92 3.57
C PRO A 25 -23.36 -15.77 3.05
N GLU A 26 -22.29 -15.40 3.76
CA GLU A 26 -21.41 -14.30 3.41
C GLU A 26 -20.27 -14.75 2.47
N CYS A 27 -19.46 -15.73 2.88
CA CYS A 27 -18.31 -16.19 2.08
C CYS A 27 -18.59 -17.43 1.21
N GLY A 28 -19.77 -18.07 1.37
CA GLY A 28 -20.18 -19.22 0.56
C GLY A 28 -19.45 -20.53 0.85
N GLN A 29 -18.55 -20.59 1.82
CA GLN A 29 -17.80 -21.78 2.19
C GLN A 29 -18.66 -22.78 2.98
N TRP A 30 -18.38 -24.07 2.80
CA TRP A 30 -19.08 -25.16 3.48
C TRP A 30 -18.33 -25.63 4.74
N GLY A 31 -19.08 -25.95 5.81
CA GLY A 31 -18.52 -26.54 7.03
C GLY A 31 -17.70 -25.58 7.88
N THR A 32 -17.80 -24.26 7.63
CA THR A 32 -17.04 -23.21 8.33
C THR A 32 -17.82 -22.53 9.44
N ILE A 33 -19.03 -23.00 9.75
CA ILE A 33 -19.88 -22.41 10.80
C ILE A 33 -19.82 -23.27 12.04
N GLU A 34 -19.27 -22.72 13.12
CA GLU A 34 -19.10 -23.37 14.41
C GLU A 34 -19.95 -22.69 15.48
N GLU A 35 -20.32 -23.45 16.53
CA GLU A 35 -21.09 -22.90 17.65
C GLU A 35 -20.17 -22.06 18.55
N PHE A 36 -20.53 -20.81 18.75
CA PHE A 36 -19.78 -19.85 19.54
C PHE A 36 -20.46 -19.66 20.90
N HIS A 37 -19.73 -19.95 21.95
CA HIS A 37 -20.11 -19.63 23.33
C HIS A 37 -19.35 -18.38 23.78
N GLU A 38 -20.06 -17.29 24.00
CA GLU A 38 -19.46 -16.08 24.57
C GLU A 38 -18.89 -16.40 25.96
N ALA A 39 -17.57 -16.28 26.12
CA ALA A 39 -16.90 -16.50 27.41
C ALA A 39 -17.42 -15.45 28.42
N ARG A 40 -18.08 -15.92 29.48
CA ARG A 40 -18.45 -15.07 30.59
C ARG A 40 -17.19 -14.62 31.34
N PRO A 41 -17.04 -13.32 31.66
CA PRO A 41 -15.99 -12.89 32.57
C PRO A 41 -16.15 -13.61 33.92
N ALA A 42 -15.06 -14.10 34.46
CA ALA A 42 -15.04 -14.82 35.71
C ALA A 42 -15.68 -13.99 36.83
N ALA A 43 -16.83 -14.47 37.31
CA ALA A 43 -17.57 -13.80 38.38
C ALA A 43 -16.84 -14.08 39.73
N GLY A 44 -16.21 -13.05 40.25
CA GLY A 44 -15.90 -13.00 41.68
C GLY A 44 -17.17 -13.19 42.49
N SER A 45 -17.13 -14.19 43.39
CA SER A 45 -18.24 -14.62 44.22
C SER A 45 -18.91 -13.46 44.99
N ARG A 46 -20.19 -13.21 44.74
CA ARG A 46 -21.10 -12.69 45.74
C ARG A 46 -22.52 -13.18 45.46
N THR A 47 -23.08 -13.82 46.45
CA THR A 47 -24.47 -14.25 46.57
C THR A 47 -25.46 -13.08 46.44
N ALA A 48 -26.38 -13.16 45.49
CA ALA A 48 -27.58 -12.32 45.45
C ALA A 48 -28.74 -13.04 44.78
N ALA A 49 -29.91 -12.84 45.34
CA ALA A 49 -31.21 -13.46 45.12
C ALA A 49 -31.80 -13.26 43.70
N PRO A 50 -32.80 -14.08 43.28
CA PRO A 50 -33.30 -14.06 41.91
C PRO A 50 -34.37 -12.98 41.69
N GLY A 51 -34.23 -12.29 40.56
CA GLY A 51 -35.32 -11.46 40.00
C GLY A 51 -34.95 -10.02 39.77
N ARG A 52 -34.41 -9.74 38.57
CA ARG A 52 -34.70 -8.50 37.83
C ARG A 52 -33.92 -8.50 36.52
N THR A 53 -34.63 -8.19 35.43
CA THR A 53 -34.09 -7.92 34.09
C THR A 53 -32.91 -6.99 34.14
N SER A 54 -31.72 -7.46 33.70
CA SER A 54 -30.51 -6.66 33.63
C SER A 54 -30.67 -5.55 32.58
N ARG A 55 -31.08 -4.40 33.01
CA ARG A 55 -30.70 -3.13 32.38
C ARG A 55 -29.22 -2.95 32.67
N THR A 56 -28.41 -2.74 31.64
CA THR A 56 -27.00 -2.32 31.76
C THR A 56 -26.96 -1.12 32.70
N GLN A 57 -26.53 -1.30 33.95
CA GLN A 57 -26.43 -0.22 34.93
C GLN A 57 -25.23 0.63 34.51
N SER A 58 -25.48 1.90 34.22
CA SER A 58 -24.42 2.89 34.09
C SER A 58 -23.67 3.00 35.42
N HIS A 59 -22.39 2.72 35.42
CA HIS A 59 -21.53 2.97 36.58
C HIS A 59 -21.23 4.46 36.67
N PRO A 60 -21.19 5.04 37.89
CA PRO A 60 -20.74 6.42 38.05
C PRO A 60 -19.30 6.53 37.55
N VAL A 61 -19.12 7.33 36.52
CA VAL A 61 -17.81 7.63 35.93
C VAL A 61 -17.26 8.86 36.63
N ALA A 62 -15.96 8.84 36.96
CA ALA A 62 -15.32 10.02 37.55
C ALA A 62 -15.52 11.24 36.62
N SER A 63 -15.81 12.41 37.17
CA SER A 63 -16.06 13.64 36.42
C SER A 63 -14.88 14.05 35.50
N SER A 64 -13.69 13.47 35.71
CA SER A 64 -12.49 13.65 34.89
C SER A 64 -12.42 12.75 33.65
N ALA A 65 -13.36 11.80 33.48
CA ALA A 65 -13.32 10.84 32.35
C ALA A 65 -13.74 11.48 31.01
N ALA A 66 -14.46 12.59 31.04
CA ALA A 66 -14.79 13.36 29.84
C ALA A 66 -14.26 14.80 30.03
N ARG A 67 -13.48 15.27 29.08
CA ARG A 67 -12.93 16.64 29.06
C ARG A 67 -13.33 17.31 27.75
N PRO A 68 -13.45 18.64 27.70
CA PRO A 68 -13.55 19.37 26.45
C PRO A 68 -12.38 19.03 25.55
N ILE A 69 -12.61 18.85 24.26
CA ILE A 69 -11.55 18.50 23.29
C ILE A 69 -10.45 19.57 23.25
N THR A 70 -10.80 20.81 23.54
CA THR A 70 -9.88 21.95 23.63
C THR A 70 -8.90 21.86 24.80
N ASP A 71 -9.25 21.10 25.85
CA ASP A 71 -8.45 20.93 27.07
C ASP A 71 -7.54 19.70 26.98
N ILE A 72 -7.62 18.97 25.87
CA ILE A 72 -6.73 17.84 25.57
C ILE A 72 -5.51 18.40 24.85
N GLY A 73 -4.39 18.53 25.58
CA GLY A 73 -3.13 18.96 24.99
C GLY A 73 -2.65 17.98 23.94
N THR A 74 -2.42 18.48 22.73
CA THR A 74 -1.78 17.70 21.64
C THR A 74 -0.28 18.01 21.52
N GLU A 75 0.25 18.83 22.44
CA GLU A 75 1.60 19.39 22.36
C GLU A 75 2.73 18.34 22.46
N ASN A 76 2.43 17.10 22.85
CA ASN A 76 3.42 16.04 23.06
C ASN A 76 3.23 14.80 22.18
N ILE A 77 2.38 14.83 21.16
CA ILE A 77 2.29 13.70 20.22
C ILE A 77 3.37 13.87 19.15
N SER A 78 4.64 13.67 19.53
CA SER A 78 5.71 13.59 18.56
C SER A 78 5.68 12.21 17.92
N ARG A 79 5.60 12.17 16.59
CA ARG A 79 5.67 10.92 15.83
C ARG A 79 7.10 10.40 15.85
N ILE A 80 7.26 9.08 15.87
CA ILE A 80 8.56 8.42 15.79
C ILE A 80 8.90 8.23 14.32
N ALA A 81 10.01 8.78 13.87
CA ALA A 81 10.50 8.55 12.50
C ALA A 81 10.98 7.11 12.35
N THR A 82 10.60 6.48 11.24
CA THR A 82 10.98 5.09 10.91
C THR A 82 12.44 4.97 10.43
N GLY A 83 13.03 6.10 10.06
CA GLY A 83 14.32 6.16 9.39
C GLY A 83 14.23 6.01 7.86
N PHE A 84 13.02 5.83 7.33
CA PHE A 84 12.71 5.87 5.91
C PHE A 84 11.70 6.98 5.63
N SER A 85 12.05 7.94 4.79
CA SER A 85 11.17 9.05 4.42
C SER A 85 9.95 8.56 3.65
N GLU A 86 10.10 7.51 2.86
CA GLU A 86 9.02 6.87 2.11
C GLU A 86 8.02 6.15 3.03
N PHE A 87 8.48 5.52 4.10
CA PHE A 87 7.60 4.89 5.09
C PHE A 87 6.89 5.95 5.96
N ASP A 88 7.63 6.94 6.42
CA ASP A 88 7.07 8.04 7.21
C ASP A 88 5.97 8.77 6.43
N ARG A 89 6.15 8.98 5.13
CA ARG A 89 5.14 9.57 4.26
C ARG A 89 3.85 8.76 4.23
N VAL A 90 3.94 7.43 4.07
CA VAL A 90 2.78 6.52 4.07
C VAL A 90 2.06 6.54 5.42
N LEU A 91 2.80 6.67 6.52
CA LEU A 91 2.23 6.78 7.87
C LEU A 91 1.64 8.17 8.15
N GLY A 92 1.89 9.16 7.29
CA GLY A 92 1.46 10.55 7.47
C GLY A 92 2.40 11.35 8.37
N GLY A 93 3.71 11.00 8.36
CA GLY A 93 4.78 11.70 9.07
C GLY A 93 5.42 10.90 10.21
N GLY A 94 5.27 9.58 10.23
CA GLY A 94 5.88 8.67 11.21
C GLY A 94 4.89 7.93 12.10
N ILE A 95 5.42 7.08 12.98
CA ILE A 95 4.64 6.20 13.87
C ILE A 95 4.06 7.02 15.03
N VAL A 96 2.76 6.86 15.28
CA VAL A 96 2.08 7.53 16.41
C VAL A 96 2.22 6.70 17.69
N PRO A 97 2.62 7.29 18.83
CA PRO A 97 2.65 6.59 20.11
C PRO A 97 1.31 5.94 20.44
N GLY A 98 1.33 4.78 21.09
CA GLY A 98 0.12 4.04 21.46
C GLY A 98 -0.69 3.45 20.31
N SER A 99 -0.21 3.55 19.06
CA SER A 99 -0.88 3.00 17.88
C SER A 99 -0.43 1.58 17.55
N VAL A 100 -1.31 0.83 16.88
CA VAL A 100 -0.97 -0.46 16.26
C VAL A 100 -1.08 -0.35 14.75
N THR A 101 0.06 -0.59 14.09
CA THR A 101 0.16 -0.59 12.63
C THR A 101 0.38 -2.01 12.12
N LEU A 102 -0.50 -2.49 11.25
CA LEU A 102 -0.37 -3.78 10.57
C LEU A 102 0.35 -3.59 9.24
N ILE A 103 1.44 -4.34 9.03
CA ILE A 103 2.12 -4.45 7.74
C ILE A 103 1.74 -5.78 7.12
N ALA A 104 0.87 -5.72 6.11
CA ALA A 104 0.34 -6.86 5.39
C ALA A 104 1.04 -7.04 4.03
N GLY A 105 1.11 -8.25 3.52
CA GLY A 105 1.69 -8.54 2.20
C GLY A 105 1.96 -10.03 2.02
N GLU A 106 2.29 -10.43 0.79
CA GLU A 106 2.62 -11.81 0.46
C GLU A 106 3.84 -12.31 1.24
N PRO A 107 3.92 -13.62 1.52
CA PRO A 107 5.14 -14.24 2.05
C PRO A 107 6.35 -13.97 1.13
N GLY A 108 7.51 -13.64 1.72
CA GLY A 108 8.74 -13.39 0.96
C GLY A 108 8.86 -12.01 0.31
N ILE A 109 7.84 -11.12 0.41
CA ILE A 109 7.87 -9.78 -0.21
C ILE A 109 8.88 -8.82 0.45
N GLY A 110 9.36 -9.12 1.67
CA GLY A 110 10.34 -8.30 2.39
C GLY A 110 9.83 -7.59 3.64
N LYS A 111 8.62 -7.90 4.14
CA LYS A 111 8.03 -7.28 5.35
C LYS A 111 8.96 -7.31 6.56
N SER A 112 9.46 -8.51 6.91
CA SER A 112 10.34 -8.71 8.06
C SER A 112 11.68 -7.99 7.89
N THR A 113 12.17 -7.81 6.65
CA THR A 113 13.37 -7.02 6.36
C THR A 113 13.12 -5.55 6.59
N LEU A 114 12.02 -5.00 6.02
CA LEU A 114 11.62 -3.61 6.23
C LEU A 114 11.49 -3.27 7.72
N LEU A 115 10.81 -4.14 8.48
CA LEU A 115 10.59 -3.88 9.91
C LEU A 115 11.84 -4.08 10.78
N LEU A 116 12.71 -5.02 10.43
CA LEU A 116 13.97 -5.19 11.16
C LEU A 116 14.93 -4.01 10.92
N GLU A 117 14.96 -3.49 9.70
CA GLU A 117 15.75 -2.30 9.37
C GLU A 117 15.13 -1.04 10.00
N THR A 118 13.81 -0.90 9.99
CA THR A 118 13.10 0.12 10.78
C THR A 118 13.45 0.04 12.26
N ALA A 119 13.50 -1.18 12.83
CA ALA A 119 13.89 -1.38 14.22
C ALA A 119 15.30 -0.86 14.51
N GLY A 120 16.27 -1.16 13.64
CA GLY A 120 17.63 -0.65 13.73
C GLY A 120 17.70 0.87 13.62
N ASN A 121 16.98 1.45 12.66
CA ASN A 121 16.93 2.90 12.47
C ASN A 121 16.32 3.61 13.69
N VAL A 122 15.17 3.13 14.19
CA VAL A 122 14.53 3.70 15.40
C VAL A 122 15.44 3.55 16.61
N ALA A 123 16.08 2.38 16.78
CA ALA A 123 17.03 2.17 17.87
C ALA A 123 18.19 3.18 17.83
N ARG A 124 18.73 3.44 16.64
CA ARG A 124 19.80 4.45 16.44
C ARG A 124 19.30 5.87 16.76
N LEU A 125 18.09 6.22 16.32
CA LEU A 125 17.49 7.54 16.58
C LEU A 125 17.17 7.76 18.05
N THR A 126 16.81 6.71 18.79
CA THR A 126 16.42 6.78 20.20
C THR A 126 17.56 6.48 21.16
N ALA A 127 18.75 6.14 20.69
CA ALA A 127 19.90 5.72 21.51
C ALA A 127 20.26 6.71 22.66
N PHE A 128 20.01 7.99 22.44
CA PHE A 128 20.29 9.06 23.40
C PHE A 128 19.03 9.61 24.12
N ALA A 129 17.87 8.98 23.90
CA ALA A 129 16.65 9.39 24.58
C ALA A 129 16.73 9.04 26.08
N THR A 130 16.21 9.92 26.92
CA THR A 130 16.29 9.79 28.39
C THR A 130 15.25 8.83 28.94
N GLU A 131 14.10 8.65 28.28
CA GLU A 131 13.01 7.86 28.83
C GLU A 131 12.78 6.53 28.13
N ARG A 132 12.67 6.49 26.81
CA ARG A 132 12.41 5.27 26.05
C ARG A 132 13.45 5.14 24.94
N ASN A 133 14.53 4.44 25.24
CA ASN A 133 15.67 4.32 24.34
C ASN A 133 15.85 2.92 23.74
N THR A 134 14.97 1.98 24.06
CA THR A 134 15.05 0.60 23.55
C THR A 134 14.00 0.34 22.48
N VAL A 135 14.32 -0.52 21.53
CA VAL A 135 13.39 -1.08 20.55
C VAL A 135 13.33 -2.58 20.77
N LEU A 136 12.12 -3.16 20.76
CA LEU A 136 11.90 -4.57 21.00
C LEU A 136 11.39 -5.24 19.72
N TYR A 137 12.16 -6.19 19.18
CA TYR A 137 11.77 -7.03 18.06
C TYR A 137 11.46 -8.45 18.57
N ILE A 138 10.24 -8.92 18.35
CA ILE A 138 9.76 -10.23 18.77
C ILE A 138 9.46 -11.06 17.55
N SER A 139 10.17 -12.17 17.38
CA SER A 139 9.95 -13.12 16.29
C SER A 139 9.23 -14.38 16.82
N GLY A 140 8.11 -14.72 16.17
CA GLY A 140 7.44 -16.01 16.37
C GLY A 140 7.79 -17.06 15.30
N GLU A 141 8.55 -16.66 14.25
CA GLU A 141 8.88 -17.56 13.13
C GLU A 141 10.34 -17.97 13.14
N GLU A 142 11.24 -17.05 13.46
CA GLU A 142 12.68 -17.27 13.39
C GLU A 142 13.33 -17.27 14.77
N SER A 143 14.39 -18.05 14.90
CA SER A 143 15.24 -18.04 16.09
C SER A 143 16.02 -16.73 16.19
N GLN A 144 16.45 -16.37 17.41
CA GLN A 144 17.29 -15.17 17.64
C GLN A 144 18.55 -15.16 16.77
N ALA A 145 19.17 -16.33 16.54
CA ALA A 145 20.36 -16.45 15.71
C ALA A 145 20.09 -16.12 14.23
N GLN A 146 18.94 -16.55 13.70
CA GLN A 146 18.53 -16.26 12.32
C GLN A 146 18.22 -14.77 12.14
N VAL A 147 17.45 -14.18 13.06
CA VAL A 147 17.15 -12.73 13.01
C VAL A 147 18.43 -11.91 13.15
N ARG A 148 19.35 -12.28 14.06
CA ARG A 148 20.63 -11.61 14.22
C ARG A 148 21.49 -11.67 12.94
N MET A 149 21.51 -12.83 12.27
CA MET A 149 22.27 -12.99 11.01
C MET A 149 21.71 -12.04 9.93
N ARG A 150 20.39 -11.91 9.83
CA ARG A 150 19.73 -10.97 8.95
C ARG A 150 20.03 -9.51 9.35
N ALA A 151 19.90 -9.17 10.65
CA ALA A 151 20.24 -7.84 11.18
C ALA A 151 21.68 -7.43 10.86
N SER A 152 22.63 -8.36 10.96
CA SER A 152 24.04 -8.10 10.61
C SER A 152 24.22 -7.76 9.13
N ARG A 153 23.47 -8.45 8.25
CA ARG A 153 23.54 -8.22 6.80
C ARG A 153 23.00 -6.85 6.39
N ILE A 154 21.91 -6.41 7.04
CA ILE A 154 21.24 -5.13 6.72
C ILE A 154 21.70 -3.96 7.59
N GLY A 155 22.74 -4.13 8.41
CA GLY A 155 23.28 -3.06 9.25
C GLY A 155 22.41 -2.65 10.44
N ALA A 156 21.44 -3.49 10.85
CA ALA A 156 20.53 -3.22 11.97
C ALA A 156 21.07 -3.78 13.31
N MET A 157 22.35 -3.54 13.62
CA MET A 157 23.04 -4.05 14.81
C MET A 157 23.25 -2.95 15.86
N GLU A 158 22.16 -2.61 16.56
CA GLU A 158 22.21 -1.55 17.58
C GLU A 158 22.13 -2.16 19.01
N PRO A 159 22.90 -1.63 19.98
CA PRO A 159 22.94 -2.17 21.35
C PRO A 159 21.61 -2.10 22.10
N ASN A 160 20.77 -1.15 21.76
CA ASN A 160 19.45 -0.93 22.33
C ASN A 160 18.29 -1.59 21.51
N LEU A 161 18.63 -2.35 20.48
CA LEU A 161 17.67 -3.22 19.78
C LEU A 161 17.63 -4.57 20.50
N LEU A 162 16.55 -4.82 21.24
CA LEU A 162 16.33 -6.06 21.98
C LEU A 162 15.61 -7.07 21.09
N LEU A 163 16.06 -8.31 21.11
CA LEU A 163 15.53 -9.41 20.32
C LEU A 163 14.99 -10.52 21.21
N ALA A 164 13.72 -10.89 21.01
CA ALA A 164 13.10 -12.06 21.63
C ALA A 164 12.58 -13.03 20.57
N SER A 165 12.54 -14.34 20.91
CA SER A 165 11.91 -15.36 20.07
C SER A 165 10.93 -16.13 20.94
N THR A 166 9.62 -15.96 20.68
CA THR A 166 8.53 -16.60 21.40
C THR A 166 7.27 -16.65 20.56
N THR A 167 6.45 -17.65 20.76
CA THR A 167 5.11 -17.78 20.19
C THR A 167 4.00 -17.58 21.23
N ASP A 168 4.34 -17.34 22.49
CA ASP A 168 3.37 -17.18 23.58
C ASP A 168 3.00 -15.71 23.78
N LEU A 169 1.71 -15.38 23.68
CA LEU A 169 1.20 -14.02 23.81
C LEU A 169 1.49 -13.42 25.18
N SER A 170 1.36 -14.20 26.26
CA SER A 170 1.60 -13.70 27.62
C SER A 170 3.05 -13.24 27.80
N THR A 171 3.98 -13.96 27.20
CA THR A 171 5.41 -13.61 27.17
C THR A 171 5.63 -12.33 26.34
N VAL A 172 4.98 -12.19 25.19
CA VAL A 172 5.06 -10.95 24.36
C VAL A 172 4.63 -9.74 25.17
N LEU A 173 3.46 -9.80 25.80
CA LEU A 173 2.93 -8.70 26.62
C LEU A 173 3.84 -8.38 27.80
N GLY A 174 4.30 -9.41 28.53
CA GLY A 174 5.24 -9.26 29.65
C GLY A 174 6.55 -8.57 29.26
N LEU A 175 7.11 -8.89 28.09
CA LEU A 175 8.30 -8.22 27.57
C LEU A 175 8.04 -6.73 27.25
N ILE A 176 6.91 -6.40 26.65
CA ILE A 176 6.53 -5.01 26.36
C ILE A 176 6.36 -4.22 27.67
N GLU A 177 5.68 -4.80 28.66
CA GLU A 177 5.48 -4.17 29.98
C GLU A 177 6.80 -3.98 30.76
N GLN A 178 7.70 -4.96 30.69
CA GLN A 178 8.97 -4.95 31.40
C GLN A 178 9.95 -3.90 30.81
N PHE A 179 10.11 -3.92 29.49
CA PHE A 179 11.11 -3.06 28.83
C PHE A 179 10.60 -1.69 28.44
N LYS A 180 9.28 -1.50 28.35
CA LYS A 180 8.62 -0.24 27.94
C LYS A 180 9.34 0.43 26.75
N PRO A 181 9.49 -0.30 25.62
CA PRO A 181 10.30 0.18 24.50
C PRO A 181 9.69 1.41 23.84
N ALA A 182 10.51 2.18 23.10
CA ALA A 182 10.04 3.25 22.22
C ALA A 182 9.19 2.69 21.07
N LEU A 183 9.50 1.48 20.62
CA LEU A 183 8.79 0.75 19.56
C LEU A 183 8.86 -0.75 19.85
N ALA A 184 7.72 -1.44 19.73
CA ALA A 184 7.64 -2.89 19.72
C ALA A 184 7.28 -3.40 18.31
N ILE A 185 7.94 -4.45 17.85
CA ILE A 185 7.67 -5.12 16.58
C ILE A 185 7.36 -6.57 16.86
N VAL A 186 6.26 -7.09 16.30
CA VAL A 186 5.82 -8.49 16.45
C VAL A 186 5.73 -9.14 15.06
N ASP A 187 6.57 -10.12 14.81
CA ASP A 187 6.71 -10.82 13.53
C ASP A 187 6.51 -12.34 13.71
N SER A 188 5.33 -12.92 13.46
CA SER A 188 4.11 -12.36 12.90
C SER A 188 2.89 -12.62 13.80
N ALA A 189 1.76 -11.95 13.54
CA ALA A 189 0.51 -12.16 14.26
C ALA A 189 0.00 -13.61 14.17
N GLN A 190 0.33 -14.31 13.08
CA GLN A 190 -0.13 -15.67 12.83
C GLN A 190 0.61 -16.73 13.67
N THR A 191 1.80 -16.44 14.15
CA THR A 191 2.63 -17.38 14.89
C THR A 191 2.46 -17.25 16.39
N ILE A 192 1.97 -16.11 16.86
CA ILE A 192 1.68 -15.88 18.27
C ILE A 192 0.36 -16.56 18.66
N VAL A 193 0.35 -17.20 19.82
CA VAL A 193 -0.77 -17.98 20.34
C VAL A 193 -1.11 -17.50 21.75
N SER A 194 -2.40 -17.28 21.99
CA SER A 194 -2.96 -17.07 23.32
C SER A 194 -3.41 -18.41 23.90
N GLN A 195 -3.12 -18.63 25.18
CA GLN A 195 -3.63 -19.80 25.92
C GLN A 195 -5.06 -19.57 26.44
N ASP A 196 -5.57 -18.35 26.36
CA ASP A 196 -6.89 -17.96 26.89
C ASP A 196 -8.04 -18.28 25.92
N VAL A 197 -7.73 -18.59 24.66
CA VAL A 197 -8.71 -18.91 23.64
C VAL A 197 -8.35 -20.18 22.89
N ASP A 198 -9.36 -21.01 22.64
CA ASP A 198 -9.19 -22.21 21.83
C ASP A 198 -9.01 -21.84 20.35
N GLY A 199 -8.19 -22.60 19.65
CA GLY A 199 -7.97 -22.44 18.22
C GLY A 199 -6.57 -22.85 17.78
N ILE A 200 -6.42 -23.08 16.49
CA ILE A 200 -5.11 -23.40 15.91
C ILE A 200 -4.30 -22.13 15.71
N SER A 201 -2.98 -22.24 15.80
CA SER A 201 -2.06 -21.13 15.48
C SER A 201 -2.35 -20.57 14.07
N GLY A 202 -2.41 -19.24 13.95
CA GLY A 202 -2.77 -18.57 12.70
C GLY A 202 -4.28 -18.58 12.37
N GLY A 203 -5.09 -19.27 13.16
CA GLY A 203 -6.56 -19.24 13.01
C GLY A 203 -7.16 -17.88 13.37
N SER A 204 -8.31 -17.59 12.80
CA SER A 204 -8.95 -16.26 12.92
C SER A 204 -9.20 -15.81 14.34
N THR A 205 -9.60 -16.72 15.23
CA THR A 205 -9.86 -16.44 16.65
C THR A 205 -8.56 -16.07 17.37
N GLN A 206 -7.49 -16.85 17.17
CA GLN A 206 -6.17 -16.61 17.77
C GLN A 206 -5.59 -15.27 17.30
N VAL A 207 -5.57 -15.02 15.99
CA VAL A 207 -5.02 -13.79 15.42
C VAL A 207 -5.78 -12.55 15.88
N ARG A 208 -7.10 -12.67 16.07
CA ARG A 208 -7.94 -11.60 16.60
C ARG A 208 -7.63 -11.31 18.07
N GLU A 209 -7.47 -12.35 18.88
CA GLU A 209 -7.11 -12.22 20.29
C GLU A 209 -5.75 -11.55 20.45
N VAL A 210 -4.75 -12.03 19.73
CA VAL A 210 -3.39 -11.44 19.71
C VAL A 210 -3.46 -9.93 19.36
N ALA A 211 -4.18 -9.58 18.30
CA ALA A 211 -4.31 -8.18 17.92
C ALA A 211 -5.03 -7.35 18.97
N SER A 212 -6.10 -7.86 19.59
CA SER A 212 -6.84 -7.15 20.64
C SER A 212 -5.98 -6.89 21.86
N ALA A 213 -5.24 -7.90 22.34
CA ALA A 213 -4.33 -7.76 23.48
C ALA A 213 -3.19 -6.79 23.22
N LEU A 214 -2.60 -6.82 22.01
CA LEU A 214 -1.57 -5.86 21.61
C LEU A 214 -2.09 -4.43 21.52
N ILE A 215 -3.33 -4.23 21.03
CA ILE A 215 -3.96 -2.91 20.97
C ILE A 215 -4.21 -2.35 22.36
N ASP A 216 -4.72 -3.17 23.29
CA ASP A 216 -4.98 -2.74 24.67
C ASP A 216 -3.66 -2.40 25.37
N THR A 217 -2.61 -3.18 25.20
CA THR A 217 -1.28 -2.92 25.75
C THR A 217 -0.66 -1.66 25.15
N ALA A 218 -0.71 -1.51 23.82
CA ALA A 218 -0.20 -0.32 23.13
C ALA A 218 -0.83 0.97 23.65
N LYS A 219 -2.17 1.00 23.78
CA LYS A 219 -2.92 2.16 24.27
C LYS A 219 -2.69 2.43 25.73
N THR A 220 -2.62 1.38 26.57
CA THR A 220 -2.46 1.54 28.02
C THR A 220 -1.07 2.05 28.38
N LEU A 221 -0.04 1.58 27.66
CA LEU A 221 1.36 1.93 27.94
C LEU A 221 1.86 3.07 27.05
N ASP A 222 1.07 3.54 26.10
CA ASP A 222 1.45 4.54 25.09
C ASP A 222 2.70 4.08 24.31
N ILE A 223 2.75 2.80 23.93
CA ILE A 223 3.84 2.17 23.19
C ILE A 223 3.33 1.81 21.79
N PRO A 224 3.94 2.31 20.70
CA PRO A 224 3.55 1.90 19.36
C PRO A 224 3.97 0.47 19.05
N VAL A 225 3.12 -0.25 18.32
CA VAL A 225 3.36 -1.63 17.90
C VAL A 225 3.26 -1.73 16.38
N LEU A 226 4.30 -2.26 15.74
CA LEU A 226 4.27 -2.71 14.35
C LEU A 226 4.02 -4.23 14.33
N LEU A 227 2.99 -4.66 13.65
CA LEU A 227 2.55 -6.05 13.57
C LEU A 227 2.68 -6.56 12.13
N VAL A 228 3.37 -7.67 11.93
CA VAL A 228 3.44 -8.33 10.62
C VAL A 228 2.23 -9.22 10.42
N GLY A 229 1.60 -9.12 9.23
CA GLY A 229 0.51 -9.98 8.79
C GLY A 229 0.77 -10.58 7.40
N HIS A 230 0.34 -11.82 7.19
CA HIS A 230 0.38 -12.46 5.88
C HIS A 230 -0.96 -12.31 5.17
N VAL A 231 -0.93 -12.07 3.86
CA VAL A 231 -2.09 -12.10 2.97
C VAL A 231 -2.09 -13.39 2.16
N THR A 232 -3.27 -13.90 1.83
CA THR A 232 -3.40 -15.04 0.91
C THR A 232 -3.13 -14.59 -0.53
N LYS A 233 -2.88 -15.54 -1.44
CA LYS A 233 -2.65 -15.27 -2.89
C LYS A 233 -3.80 -14.51 -3.55
N ASP A 234 -4.99 -14.52 -2.96
CA ASP A 234 -6.17 -13.80 -3.45
C ASP A 234 -6.22 -12.34 -2.96
N GLY A 235 -5.15 -11.84 -2.35
CA GLY A 235 -5.07 -10.47 -1.82
C GLY A 235 -5.86 -10.25 -0.52
N SER A 236 -6.50 -11.29 0.04
CA SER A 236 -7.14 -11.23 1.35
C SER A 236 -6.09 -11.48 2.46
N ILE A 237 -6.23 -10.79 3.58
CA ILE A 237 -5.38 -11.06 4.74
C ILE A 237 -5.71 -12.46 5.25
N ALA A 238 -4.69 -13.31 5.43
CA ALA A 238 -4.85 -14.63 6.05
C ALA A 238 -5.24 -14.44 7.52
N GLY A 239 -6.47 -14.71 7.82
CA GLY A 239 -7.17 -14.29 9.01
C GLY A 239 -8.29 -13.31 8.62
N PRO A 240 -9.31 -13.14 9.45
CA PRO A 240 -10.49 -12.40 9.04
C PRO A 240 -10.13 -10.94 8.70
N ARG A 241 -10.83 -10.35 7.75
CA ARG A 241 -10.88 -8.90 7.50
C ARG A 241 -11.07 -8.08 8.79
N THR A 242 -11.38 -8.75 9.89
CA THR A 242 -11.49 -8.20 11.24
C THR A 242 -10.21 -7.56 11.78
N LEU A 243 -9.00 -7.96 11.34
CA LEU A 243 -7.76 -7.26 11.75
C LEU A 243 -7.70 -5.84 11.20
N GLU A 244 -8.12 -5.63 9.97
CA GLU A 244 -8.18 -4.30 9.36
C GLU A 244 -9.07 -3.35 10.15
N HIS A 245 -10.14 -3.85 10.76
CA HIS A 245 -11.05 -3.04 11.55
C HIS A 245 -10.54 -2.76 12.97
N LEU A 246 -9.72 -3.63 13.53
CA LEU A 246 -9.20 -3.50 14.89
C LEU A 246 -8.05 -2.50 14.99
N VAL A 247 -7.03 -2.65 14.15
CA VAL A 247 -5.81 -1.83 14.20
C VAL A 247 -6.04 -0.40 13.72
N ASP A 248 -5.14 0.51 14.07
CA ASP A 248 -5.25 1.93 13.74
C ASP A 248 -4.79 2.25 12.31
N VAL A 249 -3.72 1.57 11.86
CA VAL A 249 -3.13 1.72 10.53
C VAL A 249 -2.96 0.35 9.88
N VAL A 250 -3.29 0.22 8.61
CA VAL A 250 -3.02 -0.96 7.78
C VAL A 250 -2.23 -0.50 6.58
N CYS A 251 -1.02 -1.01 6.45
CA CYS A 251 -0.18 -0.81 5.29
C CYS A 251 -0.05 -2.13 4.53
N GLN A 252 -0.25 -2.09 3.23
CA GLN A 252 -0.05 -3.21 2.33
C GLN A 252 1.28 -3.06 1.61
N PHE A 253 2.14 -4.08 1.72
CA PHE A 253 3.43 -4.15 1.06
C PHE A 253 3.32 -5.06 -0.15
N GLU A 254 3.45 -4.49 -1.34
CA GLU A 254 3.20 -5.12 -2.63
C GLU A 254 4.47 -5.07 -3.51
N GLY A 255 4.54 -5.95 -4.47
CA GLY A 255 5.61 -5.93 -5.49
C GLY A 255 5.57 -7.15 -6.36
N ASP A 256 6.19 -7.03 -7.52
CA ASP A 256 6.41 -8.15 -8.42
C ASP A 256 7.69 -8.89 -8.00
N THR A 257 7.65 -10.21 -7.99
CA THR A 257 8.84 -11.04 -7.73
C THR A 257 9.89 -10.93 -8.83
N GLU A 258 9.49 -10.50 -10.03
CA GLU A 258 10.38 -10.32 -11.17
C GLU A 258 11.13 -8.97 -11.14
N THR A 259 10.62 -8.01 -10.34
CA THR A 259 11.26 -6.70 -10.15
C THR A 259 11.71 -6.54 -8.69
N ALA A 260 12.79 -5.78 -8.47
CA ALA A 260 13.25 -5.44 -7.13
C ALA A 260 12.34 -4.41 -6.44
N LEU A 261 11.50 -3.70 -7.20
CA LEU A 261 10.63 -2.64 -6.69
C LEU A 261 9.52 -3.18 -5.80
N ARG A 262 9.35 -2.53 -4.66
CA ARG A 262 8.27 -2.77 -3.69
C ARG A 262 7.54 -1.47 -3.41
N MET A 263 6.23 -1.58 -3.25
CA MET A 263 5.36 -0.45 -2.92
C MET A 263 4.67 -0.68 -1.59
N LEU A 264 4.72 0.31 -0.72
CA LEU A 264 4.00 0.32 0.54
C LEU A 264 2.82 1.30 0.44
N ARG A 265 1.61 0.82 0.71
CA ARG A 265 0.37 1.62 0.64
C ARG A 265 -0.37 1.59 1.97
N ALA A 266 -0.87 2.72 2.43
CA ALA A 266 -1.83 2.74 3.51
C ALA A 266 -3.22 2.39 2.96
N VAL A 267 -3.77 1.25 3.38
CA VAL A 267 -5.16 0.85 3.09
C VAL A 267 -6.12 1.49 4.10
N LYS A 268 -5.64 1.66 5.33
CA LYS A 268 -6.32 2.34 6.43
C LYS A 268 -5.32 3.15 7.24
N ASN A 269 -5.66 4.40 7.55
CA ASN A 269 -4.83 5.23 8.41
C ASN A 269 -5.73 6.20 9.21
N ARG A 270 -5.81 6.02 10.54
CA ARG A 270 -6.56 6.93 11.42
C ARG A 270 -5.86 8.25 11.67
N PHE A 271 -4.57 8.33 11.35
CA PHE A 271 -3.70 9.45 11.71
C PHE A 271 -3.19 10.24 10.50
N GLY A 272 -3.55 9.81 9.29
CA GLY A 272 -3.08 10.43 8.05
C GLY A 272 -3.87 9.98 6.82
N PRO A 273 -3.45 10.44 5.64
CA PRO A 273 -4.06 10.05 4.37
C PRO A 273 -3.82 8.57 4.06
N THR A 274 -4.67 7.96 3.23
CA THR A 274 -4.55 6.57 2.77
C THR A 274 -4.11 6.47 1.31
N ASP A 275 -3.80 7.57 0.69
CA ASP A 275 -3.53 7.68 -0.74
C ASP A 275 -2.04 7.98 -1.05
N GLU A 276 -1.19 7.90 -0.03
CA GLU A 276 0.27 7.95 -0.18
C GLU A 276 0.86 6.57 -0.46
N VAL A 277 1.88 6.54 -1.33
CA VAL A 277 2.60 5.33 -1.72
C VAL A 277 4.09 5.52 -1.48
N GLY A 278 4.71 4.65 -0.69
CA GLY A 278 6.14 4.56 -0.49
C GLY A 278 6.76 3.58 -1.50
N CYS A 279 7.88 3.95 -2.10
CA CYS A 279 8.61 3.10 -3.04
C CYS A 279 9.93 2.65 -2.43
N PHE A 280 10.23 1.36 -2.58
CA PHE A 280 11.43 0.72 -2.06
C PHE A 280 12.03 -0.20 -3.12
N ASP A 281 13.35 -0.31 -3.12
CA ASP A 281 14.09 -1.29 -3.88
C ASP A 281 14.64 -2.38 -2.96
N MET A 282 14.53 -3.64 -3.37
CA MET A 282 15.05 -4.79 -2.64
C MET A 282 16.42 -5.15 -3.18
N SER A 283 17.46 -4.78 -2.45
CA SER A 283 18.83 -5.18 -2.75
C SER A 283 19.24 -6.45 -1.98
N GLY A 284 20.40 -7.03 -2.34
CA GLY A 284 21.00 -8.12 -1.56
C GLY A 284 21.43 -7.70 -0.16
N GLU A 285 21.61 -6.40 0.09
CA GLU A 285 22.08 -5.82 1.33
C GLU A 285 20.96 -5.28 2.23
N GLY A 286 19.71 -5.17 1.72
CA GLY A 286 18.58 -4.70 2.51
C GLY A 286 17.47 -4.08 1.67
N ILE A 287 16.77 -3.12 2.24
CA ILE A 287 15.73 -2.31 1.61
C ILE A 287 16.23 -0.88 1.48
N GLU A 288 16.22 -0.36 0.26
CA GLU A 288 16.55 1.03 -0.03
C GLU A 288 15.28 1.81 -0.40
N GLU A 289 15.12 3.01 0.15
CA GLU A 289 14.01 3.87 -0.24
C GLU A 289 14.26 4.51 -1.61
N VAL A 290 13.24 4.46 -2.47
CA VAL A 290 13.27 5.09 -3.79
C VAL A 290 12.46 6.38 -3.71
N THR A 291 13.12 7.46 -3.33
CA THR A 291 12.50 8.79 -3.22
C THR A 291 12.13 9.35 -4.59
N ASP A 292 12.87 8.97 -5.62
CA ASP A 292 12.59 9.29 -7.02
C ASP A 292 12.47 8.02 -7.89
N PRO A 293 11.25 7.49 -8.06
CA PRO A 293 11.03 6.29 -8.89
C PRO A 293 11.14 6.55 -10.39
N SER A 294 11.38 7.80 -10.85
CA SER A 294 11.45 8.12 -12.28
C SER A 294 12.56 7.34 -12.98
N GLY A 295 13.70 7.15 -12.31
CA GLY A 295 14.80 6.34 -12.85
C GLY A 295 14.47 4.88 -13.13
N LEU A 296 13.40 4.35 -12.50
CA LEU A 296 12.95 2.96 -12.69
C LEU A 296 11.97 2.81 -13.87
N PHE A 297 11.13 3.82 -14.12
CA PHE A 297 10.05 3.77 -15.11
C PHE A 297 10.38 4.49 -16.42
N LEU A 298 11.58 5.05 -16.52
CA LEU A 298 12.07 5.72 -17.72
C LEU A 298 13.34 5.01 -18.23
N SER A 299 13.48 4.90 -19.52
CA SER A 299 14.72 4.37 -20.12
C SER A 299 15.86 5.31 -19.79
N THR A 300 16.75 4.87 -18.88
CA THR A 300 17.91 5.65 -18.45
C THR A 300 18.98 5.69 -19.54
N GLY A 301 19.01 6.77 -20.26
CA GLY A 301 20.17 7.18 -21.03
C GLY A 301 20.76 8.42 -20.38
N ASN A 302 21.46 8.29 -19.25
CA ASN A 302 22.27 9.35 -18.64
C ASN A 302 23.54 9.57 -19.43
N GLY A 303 23.41 9.98 -20.69
CA GLY A 303 24.49 10.45 -21.50
C GLY A 303 23.99 11.51 -22.44
N SER A 304 24.69 12.61 -22.56
CA SER A 304 24.39 13.75 -23.43
C SER A 304 24.35 13.44 -24.94
N ALA A 305 24.24 12.16 -25.30
CA ALA A 305 24.11 11.64 -26.66
C ALA A 305 23.14 10.46 -26.77
N ALA A 306 22.17 10.32 -25.84
CA ALA A 306 21.14 9.28 -26.00
C ALA A 306 20.33 9.58 -27.25
N THR A 307 20.51 8.74 -28.28
CA THR A 307 19.81 8.78 -29.55
C THR A 307 18.31 8.86 -29.29
N GLN A 308 17.65 9.89 -29.84
CA GLN A 308 16.20 9.96 -29.80
C GLN A 308 15.65 8.74 -30.55
N VAL A 309 14.83 7.95 -29.88
CA VAL A 309 14.23 6.72 -30.42
C VAL A 309 12.76 7.01 -30.71
N ASP A 310 12.29 6.65 -31.90
CA ASP A 310 10.88 6.68 -32.22
C ASP A 310 10.10 5.61 -31.46
N GLY A 311 8.79 5.79 -31.34
CA GLY A 311 7.93 4.84 -30.66
C GLY A 311 7.90 4.98 -29.13
N THR A 312 8.43 6.05 -28.55
CA THR A 312 8.42 6.26 -27.10
C THR A 312 7.68 7.55 -26.74
N CYS A 313 6.90 7.51 -25.66
CA CYS A 313 6.28 8.70 -25.07
C CYS A 313 6.09 8.53 -23.57
N VAL A 314 6.38 9.57 -22.80
CA VAL A 314 6.18 9.56 -21.35
C VAL A 314 4.82 10.15 -20.98
N THR A 315 4.17 9.50 -20.03
CA THR A 315 2.97 9.99 -19.35
C THR A 315 3.14 9.98 -17.84
N PHE A 316 2.18 10.54 -17.12
CA PHE A 316 2.13 10.54 -15.66
C PHE A 316 0.83 9.94 -15.20
N THR A 317 0.91 8.78 -14.54
CA THR A 317 -0.23 8.09 -13.92
C THR A 317 -0.31 8.42 -12.44
N LEU A 318 -1.51 8.29 -11.86
CA LEU A 318 -1.69 8.40 -10.42
C LEU A 318 -1.72 7.01 -9.80
N ASP A 319 -0.92 6.82 -8.79
CA ASP A 319 -0.99 5.70 -7.89
C ASP A 319 -1.24 6.25 -6.48
N GLY A 320 -2.50 6.16 -6.03
CA GLY A 320 -2.96 6.91 -4.88
C GLY A 320 -2.84 8.43 -5.11
N HIS A 321 -2.10 9.10 -4.25
CA HIS A 321 -1.73 10.52 -4.40
C HIS A 321 -0.43 10.73 -5.17
N ARG A 322 0.38 9.69 -5.38
CA ARG A 322 1.66 9.81 -6.06
C ARG A 322 1.48 9.87 -7.56
N SER A 323 2.08 10.86 -8.21
CA SER A 323 2.19 10.93 -9.65
C SER A 323 3.49 10.21 -10.07
N LEU A 324 3.35 9.14 -10.86
CA LEU A 324 4.46 8.32 -11.34
C LEU A 324 4.65 8.54 -12.84
N PRO A 325 5.86 8.83 -13.30
CA PRO A 325 6.17 8.84 -14.73
C PRO A 325 6.14 7.40 -15.27
N ILE A 326 5.57 7.19 -16.43
CA ILE A 326 5.60 5.92 -17.15
C ILE A 326 5.97 6.16 -18.58
N GLU A 327 7.03 5.51 -19.04
CA GLU A 327 7.39 5.48 -20.45
C GLU A 327 6.62 4.37 -21.16
N VAL A 328 5.84 4.76 -22.16
CA VAL A 328 5.13 3.88 -23.07
C VAL A 328 6.00 3.68 -24.30
N GLN A 329 6.28 2.44 -24.65
CA GLN A 329 7.01 2.05 -25.86
C GLN A 329 6.06 1.36 -26.83
N ALA A 330 6.13 1.72 -28.10
CA ALA A 330 5.36 1.12 -29.18
C ALA A 330 6.27 0.70 -30.34
N LEU A 331 6.04 -0.48 -30.86
CA LEU A 331 6.64 -0.97 -32.09
C LEU A 331 5.53 -1.25 -33.10
N VAL A 332 5.66 -0.67 -34.29
CA VAL A 332 4.73 -0.82 -35.41
C VAL A 332 5.45 -1.47 -36.58
N THR A 333 4.98 -2.65 -36.99
CA THR A 333 5.55 -3.37 -38.10
C THR A 333 4.47 -3.76 -39.11
N LYS A 334 4.84 -3.91 -40.38
CA LYS A 334 3.90 -4.42 -41.39
C LYS A 334 3.56 -5.88 -41.08
N SER A 335 2.25 -6.18 -40.93
CA SER A 335 1.82 -7.54 -40.68
C SER A 335 2.01 -8.43 -41.93
N VAL A 336 2.51 -9.65 -41.71
CA VAL A 336 2.55 -10.71 -42.72
C VAL A 336 1.40 -11.70 -42.52
N LEU A 337 0.58 -11.52 -41.49
CA LEU A 337 -0.55 -12.36 -41.15
C LEU A 337 -1.88 -11.77 -41.67
N PRO A 338 -2.86 -12.61 -42.03
CA PRO A 338 -4.21 -12.13 -42.39
C PRO A 338 -4.88 -11.32 -41.30
N THR A 339 -4.58 -11.65 -40.03
CA THR A 339 -5.04 -10.90 -38.86
C THR A 339 -3.82 -10.33 -38.14
N PRO A 340 -3.64 -9.00 -38.13
CA PRO A 340 -2.53 -8.35 -37.46
C PRO A 340 -2.50 -8.62 -35.96
N ARG A 341 -1.31 -8.82 -35.40
CA ARG A 341 -1.09 -9.06 -33.98
C ARG A 341 -1.17 -7.75 -33.20
N ARG A 342 -1.76 -7.85 -32.01
CA ARG A 342 -1.76 -6.75 -31.03
C ARG A 342 -1.35 -7.33 -29.69
N ALA A 343 -0.12 -7.05 -29.27
CA ALA A 343 0.43 -7.49 -27.99
C ALA A 343 0.62 -6.27 -27.07
N ALA A 344 0.17 -6.38 -25.84
CA ALA A 344 0.24 -5.32 -24.85
C ALA A 344 0.78 -5.86 -23.52
N ASN A 345 1.68 -5.10 -22.90
CA ASN A 345 2.16 -5.31 -21.57
C ASN A 345 2.10 -3.98 -20.79
N GLY A 346 1.50 -3.99 -19.58
CA GLY A 346 1.29 -2.78 -18.78
C GLY A 346 0.19 -1.84 -19.30
N VAL A 347 -0.49 -2.19 -20.40
CA VAL A 347 -1.59 -1.44 -21.02
C VAL A 347 -2.76 -2.38 -21.30
N ASP A 348 -4.00 -1.90 -21.19
CA ASP A 348 -5.19 -2.70 -21.51
C ASP A 348 -5.35 -2.93 -23.03
N SER A 349 -5.45 -4.19 -23.44
CA SER A 349 -5.56 -4.58 -24.86
C SER A 349 -6.83 -4.08 -25.54
N ASN A 350 -7.97 -4.01 -24.81
CA ASN A 350 -9.22 -3.49 -25.38
C ASN A 350 -9.12 -1.99 -25.59
N ARG A 351 -8.45 -1.29 -24.64
CA ARG A 351 -8.18 0.16 -24.77
C ARG A 351 -7.33 0.44 -26.00
N ILE A 352 -6.27 -0.34 -26.24
CA ILE A 352 -5.43 -0.20 -27.45
C ILE A 352 -6.27 -0.37 -28.73
N ALA A 353 -7.16 -1.36 -28.78
CA ALA A 353 -8.00 -1.58 -29.92
C ALA A 353 -8.89 -0.38 -30.26
N MET A 354 -9.46 0.27 -29.23
CA MET A 354 -10.23 1.50 -29.38
C MET A 354 -9.37 2.67 -29.84
N LEU A 355 -8.19 2.85 -29.21
CA LEU A 355 -7.27 3.95 -29.55
C LEU A 355 -6.75 3.85 -30.99
N VAL A 356 -6.48 2.64 -31.49
CA VAL A 356 -6.09 2.40 -32.90
C VAL A 356 -7.20 2.81 -33.86
N ALA A 357 -8.46 2.51 -33.54
CA ALA A 357 -9.60 2.91 -34.36
C ALA A 357 -9.79 4.45 -34.36
N VAL A 358 -9.61 5.10 -33.20
CA VAL A 358 -9.66 6.58 -33.09
C VAL A 358 -8.48 7.22 -33.83
N LEU A 359 -7.27 6.65 -33.71
CA LEU A 359 -6.08 7.13 -34.42
C LEU A 359 -6.26 7.06 -35.93
N TYR A 360 -6.86 5.98 -36.45
CA TYR A 360 -7.22 5.86 -37.85
C TYR A 360 -8.23 6.92 -38.29
N ARG A 361 -9.33 7.06 -37.55
CA ARG A 361 -10.45 7.92 -37.94
C ARG A 361 -10.18 9.42 -37.75
N HIS A 362 -9.50 9.78 -36.67
CA HIS A 362 -9.32 11.17 -36.22
C HIS A 362 -7.86 11.62 -36.16
N GLY A 363 -6.89 10.71 -36.08
CA GLY A 363 -5.46 11.04 -36.11
C GLY A 363 -4.80 10.97 -37.48
N GLY A 364 -5.53 10.47 -38.50
CA GLY A 364 -5.02 10.36 -39.88
C GLY A 364 -3.89 9.30 -40.03
N ILE A 365 -3.76 8.35 -39.09
CA ILE A 365 -2.73 7.31 -39.13
C ILE A 365 -3.40 5.94 -39.19
N ASN A 366 -3.14 5.20 -40.28
CA ASN A 366 -3.73 3.88 -40.49
C ASN A 366 -2.78 2.79 -39.99
N LEU A 367 -3.15 2.13 -38.89
CA LEU A 367 -2.43 1.01 -38.28
C LEU A 367 -3.22 -0.31 -38.35
N LEU A 368 -4.33 -0.36 -39.11
CA LEU A 368 -5.23 -1.51 -39.12
C LEU A 368 -4.57 -2.76 -39.72
N ALA A 369 -3.63 -2.60 -40.63
CA ALA A 369 -2.86 -3.69 -41.29
C ALA A 369 -1.46 -3.92 -40.66
N ASN A 370 -1.19 -3.31 -39.52
CA ASN A 370 0.11 -3.43 -38.85
C ASN A 370 0.03 -4.31 -37.61
N ASP A 371 1.09 -5.05 -37.36
CA ASP A 371 1.35 -5.67 -36.06
C ASP A 371 1.77 -4.59 -35.07
N LEU A 372 1.16 -4.58 -33.90
CA LEU A 372 1.38 -3.58 -32.85
C LEU A 372 1.86 -4.28 -31.58
N TYR A 373 2.96 -3.78 -31.05
CA TYR A 373 3.51 -4.22 -29.77
C TYR A 373 3.66 -2.99 -28.89
N ILE A 374 2.99 -2.99 -27.73
CA ILE A 374 3.01 -1.88 -26.80
C ILE A 374 3.46 -2.41 -25.42
N SER A 375 4.41 -1.76 -24.82
CA SER A 375 4.90 -2.11 -23.50
C SER A 375 5.20 -0.87 -22.67
N THR A 376 5.10 -1.01 -21.38
CA THR A 376 5.60 -0.02 -20.41
C THR A 376 6.91 -0.53 -19.83
N ILE A 377 7.78 0.38 -19.37
CA ILE A 377 9.05 0.03 -18.75
C ILE A 377 8.83 -0.43 -17.30
N ALA A 378 9.66 -1.37 -16.85
CA ALA A 378 9.74 -1.85 -15.46
C ALA A 378 8.41 -2.29 -14.83
N GLY A 379 7.50 -2.87 -15.62
CA GLY A 379 6.20 -3.33 -15.13
C GLY A 379 5.22 -2.21 -14.75
N GLY A 380 5.53 -0.96 -15.08
CA GLY A 380 4.63 0.18 -14.86
C GLY A 380 3.25 -0.05 -15.48
N GLN A 381 2.18 0.40 -14.84
CA GLN A 381 0.82 0.16 -15.29
C GLN A 381 0.19 1.44 -15.86
N ALA A 382 0.11 1.57 -17.18
CA ALA A 382 -0.55 2.68 -17.88
C ALA A 382 -2.01 2.31 -18.21
N ARG A 383 -2.81 2.01 -17.18
CA ARG A 383 -4.20 1.51 -17.34
C ARG A 383 -5.26 2.60 -17.21
N GLU A 384 -4.92 3.74 -16.65
CA GLU A 384 -5.89 4.83 -16.53
C GLU A 384 -6.07 5.57 -17.86
N PRO A 385 -7.27 6.14 -18.12
CA PRO A 385 -7.53 6.89 -19.36
C PRO A 385 -6.60 8.07 -19.59
N GLY A 386 -6.01 8.62 -18.52
CA GLY A 386 -5.03 9.71 -18.60
C GLY A 386 -3.77 9.38 -19.41
N CYS A 387 -3.49 8.09 -19.63
CA CYS A 387 -2.33 7.62 -20.39
C CYS A 387 -2.60 7.52 -21.90
N ASP A 388 -3.85 7.65 -22.36
CA ASP A 388 -4.24 7.44 -23.74
C ASP A 388 -3.45 8.29 -24.73
N LEU A 389 -3.27 9.58 -24.43
CA LEU A 389 -2.58 10.50 -25.32
C LEU A 389 -1.11 10.06 -25.53
N ALA A 390 -0.44 9.56 -24.51
CA ALA A 390 0.92 9.05 -24.64
C ALA A 390 0.97 7.74 -25.42
N ILE A 391 -0.02 6.85 -25.26
CA ILE A 391 -0.11 5.59 -26.00
C ILE A 391 -0.28 5.89 -27.49
N VAL A 392 -1.19 6.77 -27.86
CA VAL A 392 -1.38 7.13 -29.28
C VAL A 392 -0.21 7.93 -29.84
N ALA A 393 0.46 8.74 -29.01
CA ALA A 393 1.67 9.46 -29.41
C ALA A 393 2.84 8.51 -29.69
N ALA A 394 3.06 7.48 -28.86
CA ALA A 394 4.07 6.46 -29.06
C ALA A 394 3.79 5.65 -30.35
N LEU A 395 2.54 5.23 -30.58
CA LEU A 395 2.12 4.57 -31.83
C LEU A 395 2.33 5.45 -33.07
N ALA A 396 1.96 6.72 -32.97
CA ALA A 396 2.14 7.68 -34.06
C ALA A 396 3.61 7.97 -34.37
N SER A 397 4.44 8.07 -33.33
CA SER A 397 5.90 8.21 -33.42
C SER A 397 6.53 7.02 -34.14
N ALA A 398 6.20 5.79 -33.72
CA ALA A 398 6.68 4.56 -34.37
C ALA A 398 6.23 4.45 -35.82
N ALA A 399 4.96 4.78 -36.11
CA ALA A 399 4.40 4.70 -37.45
C ALA A 399 5.02 5.70 -38.44
N LYS A 400 5.42 6.89 -37.94
CA LYS A 400 6.02 7.96 -38.74
C LYS A 400 7.55 7.96 -38.68
N SER A 401 8.18 7.07 -37.89
CA SER A 401 9.61 7.06 -37.60
C SER A 401 10.10 8.45 -37.17
N LYS A 402 9.31 9.11 -36.32
CA LYS A 402 9.58 10.45 -35.84
C LYS A 402 9.66 10.46 -34.30
N PRO A 403 10.87 10.61 -33.72
CA PRO A 403 11.05 10.55 -32.28
C PRO A 403 10.40 11.75 -31.57
N ILE A 404 9.89 11.50 -30.36
CA ILE A 404 9.37 12.54 -29.46
C ILE A 404 10.54 12.97 -28.56
N PRO A 405 10.73 14.29 -28.34
CA PRO A 405 11.75 14.77 -27.40
C PRO A 405 11.59 14.17 -26.01
N ARG A 406 12.65 13.67 -25.41
CA ARG A 406 12.61 13.01 -24.07
C ARG A 406 12.13 13.92 -22.95
N THR A 407 12.21 15.22 -23.11
CA THR A 407 11.71 16.21 -22.18
C THR A 407 10.23 16.55 -22.40
N THR A 408 9.56 15.83 -23.31
CA THR A 408 8.13 16.02 -23.59
C THR A 408 7.32 14.88 -22.96
N CYS A 409 6.26 15.23 -22.27
CA CYS A 409 5.26 14.28 -21.79
C CYS A 409 3.87 14.58 -22.37
N ALA A 410 3.01 13.56 -22.43
CA ALA A 410 1.66 13.67 -22.94
C ALA A 410 0.66 13.08 -21.93
N ILE A 411 -0.34 13.87 -21.53
CA ILE A 411 -1.31 13.45 -20.49
C ILE A 411 -2.71 13.85 -20.96
N GLY A 412 -3.61 12.88 -21.12
CA GLY A 412 -4.98 13.16 -21.53
C GLY A 412 -5.74 11.89 -21.90
N GLU A 413 -7.04 11.88 -21.65
CA GLU A 413 -7.96 10.84 -22.10
C GLU A 413 -8.36 11.11 -23.56
N ILE A 414 -8.41 10.07 -24.37
CA ILE A 414 -8.89 10.16 -25.75
C ILE A 414 -10.30 9.61 -25.87
N SER A 415 -11.25 10.45 -26.28
CA SER A 415 -12.61 10.02 -26.55
C SER A 415 -12.74 9.34 -27.91
N LEU A 416 -13.81 8.56 -28.10
CA LEU A 416 -14.11 7.95 -29.41
C LEU A 416 -14.37 8.98 -30.51
N THR A 417 -14.67 10.21 -30.15
CA THR A 417 -14.87 11.34 -31.10
C THR A 417 -13.57 12.07 -31.44
N GLY A 418 -12.40 11.58 -30.96
CA GLY A 418 -11.11 12.18 -31.24
C GLY A 418 -10.78 13.44 -30.42
N GLN A 419 -11.54 13.70 -29.37
CA GLN A 419 -11.26 14.81 -28.44
C GLN A 419 -10.27 14.38 -27.36
N VAL A 420 -9.39 15.30 -26.97
CA VAL A 420 -8.52 15.15 -25.79
C VAL A 420 -9.25 15.69 -24.57
N ARG A 421 -9.45 14.87 -23.56
CA ARG A 421 -10.26 15.18 -22.36
C ARG A 421 -9.41 15.38 -21.13
N PRO A 422 -9.82 16.30 -20.23
CA PRO A 422 -9.15 16.50 -18.95
C PRO A 422 -9.16 15.26 -18.07
N VAL A 423 -8.09 15.09 -17.31
CA VAL A 423 -7.90 14.00 -16.36
C VAL A 423 -7.84 14.53 -14.92
N PRO A 424 -8.18 13.72 -13.92
CA PRO A 424 -8.08 14.13 -12.52
C PRO A 424 -6.67 14.60 -12.15
N ARG A 425 -6.57 15.63 -11.31
CA ARG A 425 -5.31 16.14 -10.74
C ARG A 425 -4.23 16.47 -11.77
N LEU A 426 -4.61 16.95 -12.95
CA LEU A 426 -3.67 17.25 -14.02
C LEU A 426 -2.57 18.24 -13.58
N GLU A 427 -2.91 19.29 -12.84
CA GLU A 427 -1.93 20.26 -12.33
C GLU A 427 -0.87 19.59 -11.43
N TYR A 428 -1.26 18.64 -10.61
CA TYR A 428 -0.33 17.88 -9.76
C TYR A 428 0.63 17.02 -10.59
N ARG A 429 0.13 16.33 -11.62
CA ARG A 429 0.95 15.57 -12.56
C ARG A 429 1.95 16.45 -13.30
N LEU A 430 1.53 17.64 -13.70
CA LEU A 430 2.41 18.61 -14.39
C LEU A 430 3.51 19.15 -13.48
N ARG A 431 3.21 19.43 -12.21
CA ARG A 431 4.22 19.85 -11.25
C ARG A 431 5.27 18.77 -11.03
N GLU A 432 4.83 17.51 -10.94
CA GLU A 432 5.74 16.37 -10.83
C GLU A 432 6.59 16.19 -12.10
N ALA A 433 5.99 16.33 -13.27
CA ALA A 433 6.72 16.29 -14.53
C ALA A 433 7.80 17.40 -14.60
N ALA A 434 7.49 18.62 -14.17
CA ALA A 434 8.46 19.71 -14.11
C ALA A 434 9.58 19.43 -13.11
N ARG A 435 9.25 18.87 -11.93
CA ARG A 435 10.22 18.44 -10.91
C ARG A 435 11.23 17.43 -11.46
N LEU A 436 10.76 16.52 -12.32
CA LEU A 436 11.55 15.48 -12.97
C LEU A 436 12.30 15.97 -14.24
N GLY A 437 12.24 17.28 -14.55
CA GLY A 437 12.99 17.88 -15.65
C GLY A 437 12.29 17.85 -16.99
N PHE A 438 11.00 17.50 -17.07
CA PHE A 438 10.24 17.66 -18.31
C PHE A 438 10.00 19.15 -18.59
N THR A 439 10.30 19.56 -19.81
CA THR A 439 10.21 20.97 -20.24
C THR A 439 8.95 21.25 -21.06
N THR A 440 8.30 20.22 -21.59
CA THR A 440 7.10 20.35 -22.42
C THR A 440 6.06 19.32 -22.01
N ALA A 441 4.82 19.74 -21.83
CA ALA A 441 3.68 18.85 -21.62
C ALA A 441 2.58 19.16 -22.62
N VAL A 442 2.06 18.12 -23.31
CA VAL A 442 0.89 18.24 -24.17
C VAL A 442 -0.32 17.67 -23.44
N VAL A 443 -1.34 18.49 -23.24
CA VAL A 443 -2.49 18.20 -22.36
C VAL A 443 -3.79 18.72 -22.98
N PRO A 444 -4.97 18.27 -22.52
CA PRO A 444 -6.24 18.83 -22.95
C PRO A 444 -6.38 20.30 -22.52
N THR A 445 -7.19 21.04 -23.25
CA THR A 445 -7.54 22.42 -22.88
C THR A 445 -8.26 22.46 -21.52
N LEU A 446 -7.79 23.30 -20.64
CA LEU A 446 -8.29 23.45 -19.28
C LEU A 446 -9.12 24.74 -19.15
N ARG A 447 -10.16 24.67 -18.31
CA ARG A 447 -10.99 25.85 -17.99
C ARG A 447 -10.20 26.96 -17.26
N LYS A 448 -9.12 26.60 -16.57
CA LYS A 448 -8.20 27.53 -15.90
C LYS A 448 -6.82 27.37 -16.50
N ASN A 449 -6.17 28.50 -16.77
CA ASN A 449 -4.80 28.47 -17.26
C ASN A 449 -3.88 27.90 -16.16
N VAL A 450 -3.23 26.77 -16.43
CA VAL A 450 -2.27 26.15 -15.51
C VAL A 450 -0.88 26.55 -15.99
N ALA A 451 -0.23 27.39 -15.21
CA ALA A 451 1.17 27.73 -15.40
C ALA A 451 2.03 26.90 -14.45
N VAL A 452 2.99 26.17 -15.00
CA VAL A 452 3.96 25.39 -14.22
C VAL A 452 5.35 26.00 -14.47
N PRO A 453 6.04 26.49 -13.43
CA PRO A 453 7.37 27.07 -13.59
C PRO A 453 8.34 26.08 -14.27
N GLY A 454 9.06 26.55 -15.28
CA GLY A 454 10.04 25.75 -16.01
C GLY A 454 9.48 24.79 -17.07
N MET A 455 8.15 24.77 -17.29
CA MET A 455 7.50 23.89 -18.26
C MET A 455 6.59 24.65 -19.22
N GLY A 456 6.72 24.38 -20.51
CA GLY A 456 5.78 24.80 -21.54
C GLY A 456 4.57 23.84 -21.57
N VAL A 457 3.38 24.34 -21.26
CA VAL A 457 2.15 23.55 -21.30
C VAL A 457 1.39 23.87 -22.59
N VAL A 458 1.37 22.90 -23.51
CA VAL A 458 0.65 22.99 -24.79
C VAL A 458 -0.72 22.35 -24.60
N GLN A 459 -1.77 23.12 -24.84
CA GLN A 459 -3.15 22.68 -24.62
C GLN A 459 -3.84 22.47 -25.96
N GLU A 460 -4.40 21.27 -26.16
CA GLU A 460 -5.05 20.89 -27.43
C GLU A 460 -6.34 20.14 -27.17
N ASP A 461 -7.37 20.40 -27.95
CA ASP A 461 -8.70 19.79 -27.80
C ASP A 461 -8.89 18.57 -28.70
N THR A 462 -8.12 18.48 -29.79
CA THR A 462 -8.25 17.39 -30.75
C THR A 462 -7.01 16.50 -30.78
N LEU A 463 -7.21 15.23 -31.09
CA LEU A 463 -6.12 14.27 -31.25
C LEU A 463 -5.15 14.71 -32.37
N GLN A 464 -5.67 15.29 -33.45
CA GLN A 464 -4.86 15.72 -34.60
C GLN A 464 -3.90 16.84 -34.19
N ASP A 465 -4.38 17.86 -33.48
CA ASP A 465 -3.59 19.01 -33.05
C ASP A 465 -2.57 18.58 -31.97
N ALA A 466 -3.00 17.73 -31.02
CA ALA A 466 -2.13 17.17 -29.99
C ALA A 466 -0.97 16.36 -30.60
N LEU A 467 -1.24 15.49 -31.58
CA LEU A 467 -0.18 14.76 -32.29
C LEU A 467 0.72 15.68 -33.11
N ALA A 468 0.18 16.75 -33.73
CA ALA A 468 0.99 17.72 -34.42
C ALA A 468 1.92 18.50 -33.47
N ALA A 469 1.45 18.80 -32.25
CA ALA A 469 2.26 19.43 -31.22
C ALA A 469 3.37 18.48 -30.64
N ILE A 470 3.06 17.19 -30.43
CA ILE A 470 3.99 16.21 -29.88
C ILE A 470 5.08 15.81 -30.91
N LEU A 471 4.71 15.67 -32.18
CA LEU A 471 5.60 15.20 -33.25
C LEU A 471 6.24 16.35 -34.04
N ARG A 472 6.42 17.50 -33.46
CA ARG A 472 7.09 18.66 -34.09
C ARG A 472 8.54 18.49 -34.47
#